data_26f95368ed10927d949adf16e7f7b9e7
#
_entry.id   26f95368ed10927d949adf16e7f7b9e7
#
_cell.length_a   1.000
_cell.length_b   1.000
_cell.length_c   1.000
_cell.angle_alpha   90.00
_cell.angle_beta   90.00
_cell.angle_gamma   90.00
#
_symmetry.space_group_name_H-M   'P 1'
#
loop_
_entity.id
_entity.type
_entity.pdbx_description
1 polymer ?
#
loop_
_entity_poly.entity_id
_entity_poly.type
_entity_poly.pdbx_seq_one_letter_code
_entity_poly.pdbx_strand_id
1 'polypeptide(L)'
;PFAAVVLTTFGSAYAAWAYRGCATLPTVIPISDLGLEGAPALIFCYGLLAGGSLLAKAELRTHRIRHALLSTGKAGRLIVWAGRTTAGLGVLAAVFLSALGFCPWHRRTLAHLVCAFGIFLLSPMWAAICRLVLTRCCKLASNGESRSVVVAMRVNALVFAAFLLSCCGFFRHVFSRVGNQEKTMARLSMVRATALDDFETHCTVSWPGVSQEVFVFEWAMVLTLVVFVGSLRVVQERVFSADMA
;
A
#
# COMPACT_ATOMS: atom_id res chain seq x y z
N PRO A 1 3.74 -13.96 -3.67
CA PRO A 1 4.33 -13.90 -2.30
C PRO A 1 4.03 -12.59 -1.57
N PHE A 2 4.23 -11.40 -2.21
CA PHE A 2 4.00 -10.10 -1.56
C PHE A 2 2.61 -9.99 -0.92
N ALA A 3 1.55 -10.18 -1.71
CA ALA A 3 0.18 -10.07 -1.23
C ALA A 3 -0.11 -11.04 -0.06
N ALA A 4 0.38 -12.28 -0.16
CA ALA A 4 0.22 -13.26 0.91
C ALA A 4 0.91 -12.79 2.20
N VAL A 5 2.16 -12.32 2.11
CA VAL A 5 2.90 -11.83 3.29
C VAL A 5 2.20 -10.64 3.93
N VAL A 6 1.76 -9.66 3.15
CA VAL A 6 1.07 -8.47 3.67
C VAL A 6 -0.27 -8.84 4.32
N LEU A 7 -1.09 -9.67 3.67
CA LEU A 7 -2.37 -10.12 4.23
C LEU A 7 -2.17 -10.96 5.50
N THR A 8 -1.18 -11.86 5.51
CA THR A 8 -0.84 -12.65 6.71
C THR A 8 -0.36 -11.74 7.84
N THR A 9 0.47 -10.73 7.53
CA THR A 9 0.95 -9.76 8.54
C THR A 9 -0.21 -9.04 9.21
N PHE A 10 -1.09 -8.42 8.42
CA PHE A 10 -2.23 -7.70 8.98
C PHE A 10 -3.22 -8.62 9.69
N GLY A 11 -3.51 -9.79 9.10
CA GLY A 11 -4.38 -10.79 9.72
C GLY A 11 -3.83 -11.31 11.04
N SER A 12 -2.53 -11.62 11.11
CA SER A 12 -1.89 -12.10 12.33
C SER A 12 -1.74 -11.01 13.38
N ALA A 13 -1.40 -9.77 12.99
CA ALA A 13 -1.34 -8.64 13.92
C ALA A 13 -2.72 -8.32 14.50
N TYR A 14 -3.75 -8.34 13.66
CA TYR A 14 -5.14 -8.17 14.10
C TYR A 14 -5.59 -9.32 15.00
N ALA A 15 -5.26 -10.57 14.66
CA ALA A 15 -5.58 -11.73 15.51
C ALA A 15 -4.87 -11.65 16.87
N ALA A 16 -3.61 -11.24 16.91
CA ALA A 16 -2.87 -11.04 18.15
C ALA A 16 -3.46 -9.89 19.01
N TRP A 17 -3.95 -8.83 18.36
CA TRP A 17 -4.70 -7.76 19.01
C TRP A 17 -6.03 -8.27 19.56
N ALA A 18 -6.80 -9.01 18.77
CA ALA A 18 -8.08 -9.58 19.16
C ALA A 18 -7.95 -10.58 20.32
N TYR A 19 -6.87 -11.38 20.35
CA TYR A 19 -6.59 -12.34 21.41
C TYR A 19 -6.36 -11.68 22.77
N ARG A 20 -5.97 -10.41 22.82
CA ARG A 20 -5.87 -9.62 24.06
C ARG A 20 -7.25 -9.25 24.67
N GLY A 21 -8.34 -9.77 24.13
CA GLY A 21 -9.71 -9.45 24.56
C GLY A 21 -10.31 -8.23 23.88
N CYS A 22 -9.65 -7.72 22.84
CA CYS A 22 -10.02 -6.48 22.15
C CYS A 22 -11.10 -6.65 21.06
N ALA A 23 -11.42 -7.88 20.67
CA ALA A 23 -12.33 -8.17 19.54
C ALA A 23 -13.81 -7.80 19.81
N THR A 24 -14.18 -7.47 21.03
CA THR A 24 -15.57 -7.10 21.40
C THR A 24 -15.94 -5.67 21.06
N LEU A 25 -14.98 -4.86 20.64
CA LEU A 25 -15.21 -3.47 20.33
C LEU A 25 -15.84 -3.32 18.93
N PRO A 26 -16.97 -2.57 18.80
CA PRO A 26 -17.60 -2.32 17.50
C PRO A 26 -16.84 -1.26 16.68
N THR A 27 -15.54 -1.12 16.90
CA THR A 27 -14.70 -0.08 16.31
C THR A 27 -13.69 -0.66 15.35
N VAL A 28 -13.48 0.03 14.22
CA VAL A 28 -12.39 -0.29 13.31
C VAL A 28 -11.10 0.30 13.87
N ILE A 29 -10.14 -0.55 14.22
CA ILE A 29 -8.83 -0.09 14.69
C ILE A 29 -8.01 0.49 13.52
N PRO A 30 -7.34 1.65 13.69
CA PRO A 30 -6.37 2.14 12.72
C PRO A 30 -5.25 1.11 12.49
N ILE A 31 -4.81 0.95 11.25
CA ILE A 31 -3.70 0.04 10.93
C ILE A 31 -2.43 0.42 11.71
N SER A 32 -2.20 1.70 11.89
CA SER A 32 -1.05 2.24 12.63
C SER A 32 -1.03 1.84 14.12
N ASP A 33 -2.19 1.59 14.72
CA ASP A 33 -2.29 1.19 16.13
C ASP A 33 -1.86 -0.27 16.34
N LEU A 34 -1.93 -1.12 15.31
CA LEU A 34 -1.35 -2.47 15.36
C LEU A 34 0.17 -2.46 15.59
N GLY A 35 0.83 -1.35 15.26
CA GLY A 35 2.27 -1.17 15.45
C GLY A 35 2.68 -0.51 16.78
N LEU A 36 1.76 -0.33 17.73
CA LEU A 36 2.06 0.39 18.98
C LEU A 36 2.93 -0.44 19.93
N GLU A 37 2.49 -1.63 20.32
CA GLU A 37 3.16 -2.41 21.33
C GLU A 37 2.87 -3.92 21.27
N GLY A 38 3.73 -4.71 21.93
CA GLY A 38 3.56 -6.14 22.15
C GLY A 38 3.69 -7.00 20.90
N ALA A 39 3.06 -8.16 20.91
CA ALA A 39 3.09 -9.11 19.80
C ALA A 39 2.52 -8.53 18.48
N PRO A 40 1.41 -7.78 18.47
CA PRO A 40 0.93 -7.12 17.24
C PRO A 40 1.99 -6.23 16.61
N ALA A 41 2.71 -5.44 17.40
CA ALA A 41 3.76 -4.52 16.90
C ALA A 41 4.94 -5.27 16.28
N LEU A 42 5.38 -6.37 16.89
CA LEU A 42 6.45 -7.20 16.34
C LEU A 42 6.02 -7.84 14.99
N ILE A 43 4.83 -8.41 14.93
CA ILE A 43 4.28 -8.99 13.70
C ILE A 43 4.18 -7.91 12.63
N PHE A 44 3.66 -6.74 12.97
CA PHE A 44 3.54 -5.60 12.07
C PHE A 44 4.90 -5.16 11.54
N CYS A 45 5.89 -4.94 12.41
CA CYS A 45 7.23 -4.49 12.05
C CYS A 45 7.92 -5.46 11.08
N TYR A 46 8.05 -6.73 11.46
CA TYR A 46 8.75 -7.71 10.64
C TYR A 46 7.97 -8.08 9.37
N GLY A 47 6.66 -8.08 9.45
CA GLY A 47 5.80 -8.33 8.29
C GLY A 47 5.88 -7.21 7.25
N LEU A 48 5.92 -5.93 7.67
CA LEU A 48 6.12 -4.82 6.75
C LEU A 48 7.54 -4.81 6.15
N LEU A 49 8.56 -5.18 6.92
CA LEU A 49 9.92 -5.35 6.40
C LEU A 49 9.97 -6.44 5.31
N ALA A 50 9.40 -7.60 5.58
CA ALA A 50 9.32 -8.69 4.63
C ALA A 50 8.49 -8.31 3.39
N GLY A 51 7.33 -7.67 3.59
CA GLY A 51 6.47 -7.18 2.51
C GLY A 51 7.19 -6.17 1.62
N GLY A 52 7.82 -5.16 2.20
CA GLY A 52 8.60 -4.17 1.45
C GLY A 52 9.76 -4.80 0.66
N SER A 53 10.50 -5.72 1.28
CA SER A 53 11.59 -6.44 0.61
C SER A 53 11.10 -7.25 -0.60
N LEU A 54 9.95 -7.92 -0.46
CA LEU A 54 9.34 -8.66 -1.56
C LEU A 54 8.79 -7.74 -2.65
N LEU A 55 8.22 -6.59 -2.29
CA LEU A 55 7.76 -5.58 -3.25
C LEU A 55 8.93 -5.04 -4.06
N ALA A 56 10.03 -4.64 -3.41
CA ALA A 56 11.24 -4.17 -4.09
C ALA A 56 11.79 -5.22 -5.06
N LYS A 57 11.93 -6.47 -4.60
CA LYS A 57 12.39 -7.59 -5.44
C LYS A 57 11.47 -7.83 -6.64
N ALA A 58 10.15 -7.81 -6.42
CA ALA A 58 9.17 -8.00 -7.48
C ALA A 58 9.25 -6.86 -8.51
N GLU A 59 9.37 -5.61 -8.06
CA GLU A 59 9.44 -4.44 -8.93
C GLU A 59 10.73 -4.44 -9.77
N LEU A 60 11.87 -4.76 -9.18
CA LEU A 60 13.15 -4.86 -9.91
C LEU A 60 13.12 -5.99 -10.96
N ARG A 61 12.53 -7.14 -10.62
CA ARG A 61 12.34 -8.23 -11.59
C ARG A 61 11.44 -7.80 -12.75
N THR A 62 10.30 -7.21 -12.43
CA THR A 62 9.33 -6.73 -13.43
C THR A 62 9.92 -5.63 -14.31
N HIS A 63 10.73 -4.75 -13.71
CA HIS A 63 11.43 -3.70 -14.47
C HIS A 63 12.34 -4.29 -15.54
N ARG A 64 13.12 -5.33 -15.23
CA ARG A 64 14.00 -5.99 -16.22
C ARG A 64 13.20 -6.52 -17.40
N ILE A 65 12.08 -7.20 -17.15
CA ILE A 65 11.21 -7.75 -18.20
C ILE A 65 10.59 -6.63 -19.04
N ARG A 66 10.01 -5.62 -18.40
CA ARG A 66 9.42 -4.46 -19.08
C ARG A 66 10.47 -3.72 -19.93
N HIS A 67 11.67 -3.54 -19.38
CA HIS A 67 12.76 -2.86 -20.09
C HIS A 67 13.17 -3.62 -21.34
N ALA A 68 13.31 -4.94 -21.28
CA ALA A 68 13.63 -5.76 -22.44
C ALA A 68 12.61 -5.57 -23.56
N LEU A 69 11.29 -5.61 -23.26
CA LEU A 69 10.23 -5.42 -24.25
C LEU A 69 10.19 -3.97 -24.79
N LEU A 70 10.34 -2.98 -23.92
CA LEU A 70 10.28 -1.56 -24.33
C LEU A 70 11.53 -1.11 -25.10
N SER A 71 12.67 -1.78 -24.95
CA SER A 71 13.92 -1.48 -25.64
C SER A 71 13.96 -1.96 -27.09
N THR A 72 12.96 -2.70 -27.57
CA THR A 72 12.85 -3.16 -28.97
C THR A 72 12.72 -2.03 -30.01
N GLY A 73 12.71 -0.77 -29.58
CA GLY A 73 12.59 0.42 -30.42
C GLY A 73 11.16 0.76 -30.87
N LYS A 74 10.20 -0.14 -30.63
CA LYS A 74 8.78 0.08 -30.97
C LYS A 74 8.05 0.94 -29.91
N ALA A 75 8.60 1.07 -28.71
CA ALA A 75 8.08 1.92 -27.65
C ALA A 75 8.65 3.35 -27.79
N GLY A 76 7.80 4.37 -27.71
CA GLY A 76 8.26 5.76 -27.70
C GLY A 76 9.10 6.06 -26.44
N ARG A 77 10.05 7.02 -26.52
CA ARG A 77 10.95 7.41 -25.45
C ARG A 77 10.24 7.68 -24.13
N LEU A 78 9.07 8.34 -24.16
CA LEU A 78 8.26 8.64 -22.98
C LEU A 78 7.86 7.37 -22.21
N ILE A 79 7.46 6.31 -22.90
CA ILE A 79 7.05 5.05 -22.27
C ILE A 79 8.25 4.32 -21.65
N VAL A 80 9.42 4.39 -22.29
CA VAL A 80 10.66 3.84 -21.69
C VAL A 80 11.02 4.58 -20.40
N TRP A 81 10.93 5.91 -20.40
CA TRP A 81 11.11 6.72 -19.20
C TRP A 81 10.07 6.39 -18.12
N ALA A 82 8.79 6.31 -18.48
CA ALA A 82 7.73 5.90 -17.56
C ALA A 82 8.00 4.53 -16.93
N GLY A 83 8.54 3.57 -17.71
CA GLY A 83 8.95 2.26 -17.20
C GLY A 83 10.09 2.31 -16.18
N ARG A 84 11.04 3.24 -16.34
CA ARG A 84 12.11 3.48 -15.34
C ARG A 84 11.58 4.17 -14.09
N THR A 85 10.71 5.18 -14.27
CA THR A 85 10.07 5.90 -13.17
C THR A 85 9.24 4.97 -12.29
N THR A 86 8.48 4.03 -12.88
CA THR A 86 7.74 3.03 -12.09
C THR A 86 8.65 2.20 -11.21
N ALA A 87 9.81 1.77 -11.70
CA ALA A 87 10.74 0.99 -10.87
C ALA A 87 11.26 1.81 -9.69
N GLY A 88 11.63 3.06 -9.92
CA GLY A 88 12.08 3.98 -8.87
C GLY A 88 11.00 4.22 -7.80
N LEU A 89 9.78 4.54 -8.23
CA LEU A 89 8.66 4.78 -7.32
C LEU A 89 8.27 3.52 -6.54
N GLY A 90 8.27 2.35 -7.19
CA GLY A 90 7.94 1.09 -6.53
C GLY A 90 8.98 0.68 -5.48
N VAL A 91 10.28 0.87 -5.77
CA VAL A 91 11.34 0.64 -4.79
C VAL A 91 11.27 1.64 -3.64
N LEU A 92 11.02 2.92 -3.93
CA LEU A 92 10.87 3.94 -2.89
C LEU A 92 9.66 3.66 -1.98
N ALA A 93 8.52 3.28 -2.55
CA ALA A 93 7.36 2.85 -1.77
C ALA A 93 7.66 1.63 -0.90
N ALA A 94 8.45 0.68 -1.41
CA ALA A 94 8.90 -0.49 -0.64
C ALA A 94 9.82 -0.11 0.53
N VAL A 95 10.69 0.88 0.35
CA VAL A 95 11.54 1.42 1.44
C VAL A 95 10.70 2.07 2.51
N PHE A 96 9.72 2.92 2.14
CA PHE A 96 8.82 3.53 3.11
C PHE A 96 7.97 2.50 3.84
N LEU A 97 7.48 1.47 3.13
CA LEU A 97 6.73 0.37 3.74
C LEU A 97 7.56 -0.37 4.78
N SER A 98 8.81 -0.69 4.45
CA SER A 98 9.74 -1.33 5.39
C SER A 98 10.06 -0.45 6.60
N ALA A 99 10.31 0.84 6.37
CA ALA A 99 10.64 1.80 7.42
C ALA A 99 9.46 2.08 8.36
N LEU A 100 8.23 2.05 7.84
CA LEU A 100 7.01 2.31 8.63
C LEU A 100 6.91 1.36 9.83
N GLY A 101 7.26 0.08 9.67
CA GLY A 101 7.25 -0.91 10.75
C GLY A 101 8.17 -0.54 11.92
N PHE A 102 9.27 0.19 11.68
CA PHE A 102 10.22 0.61 12.70
C PHE A 102 9.95 2.01 13.27
N CYS A 103 8.89 2.66 12.81
CA CYS A 103 8.52 4.00 13.23
C CYS A 103 7.15 4.02 13.91
N PRO A 104 6.99 3.45 15.13
CA PRO A 104 5.73 3.53 15.86
C PRO A 104 5.36 5.00 16.07
N TRP A 105 4.13 5.37 15.70
CA TRP A 105 3.73 6.77 15.59
C TRP A 105 3.78 7.52 16.93
N HIS A 106 3.53 6.84 18.04
CA HIS A 106 3.59 7.43 19.38
C HIS A 106 5.01 7.83 19.81
N ARG A 107 6.05 7.14 19.33
CA ARG A 107 7.46 7.44 19.65
C ARG A 107 8.14 8.30 18.58
N ARG A 108 7.83 8.06 17.32
CA ARG A 108 8.49 8.67 16.15
C ARG A 108 7.47 9.25 15.17
N THR A 109 6.58 10.12 15.68
CA THR A 109 5.43 10.65 14.94
C THR A 109 5.81 11.20 13.56
N LEU A 110 6.82 12.07 13.49
CA LEU A 110 7.24 12.68 12.21
C LEU A 110 7.74 11.62 11.22
N ALA A 111 8.61 10.71 11.65
CA ALA A 111 9.13 9.64 10.80
C ALA A 111 8.00 8.71 10.34
N HIS A 112 7.06 8.38 11.22
CA HIS A 112 5.86 7.61 10.88
C HIS A 112 5.03 8.30 9.81
N LEU A 113 4.72 9.59 9.99
CA LEU A 113 3.94 10.37 9.03
C LEU A 113 4.66 10.45 7.67
N VAL A 114 5.97 10.69 7.65
CA VAL A 114 6.76 10.72 6.41
C VAL A 114 6.67 9.37 5.69
N CYS A 115 6.82 8.26 6.40
CA CYS A 115 6.71 6.93 5.80
C CYS A 115 5.28 6.64 5.31
N ALA A 116 4.26 6.91 6.14
CA ALA A 116 2.87 6.67 5.80
C ALA A 116 2.41 7.51 4.60
N PHE A 117 2.64 8.82 4.63
CA PHE A 117 2.32 9.70 3.50
C PHE A 117 3.16 9.38 2.26
N GLY A 118 4.43 8.98 2.44
CA GLY A 118 5.26 8.50 1.35
C GLY A 118 4.61 7.33 0.63
N ILE A 119 4.14 6.32 1.36
CA ILE A 119 3.42 5.17 0.77
C ILE A 119 2.12 5.65 0.12
N PHE A 120 1.30 6.41 0.83
CA PHE A 120 -0.05 6.79 0.39
C PHE A 120 -0.06 7.73 -0.81
N LEU A 121 0.97 8.56 -1.00
CA LEU A 121 1.12 9.43 -2.16
C LEU A 121 1.82 8.74 -3.33
N LEU A 122 2.87 7.95 -3.05
CA LEU A 122 3.63 7.29 -4.12
C LEU A 122 2.87 6.12 -4.74
N SER A 123 2.08 5.38 -3.94
CA SER A 123 1.38 4.21 -4.45
C SER A 123 0.37 4.50 -5.55
N PRO A 124 -0.52 5.52 -5.47
CA PRO A 124 -1.42 5.86 -6.58
C PRO A 124 -0.66 6.36 -7.82
N MET A 125 0.41 7.16 -7.65
CA MET A 125 1.25 7.60 -8.76
C MET A 125 1.93 6.41 -9.45
N TRP A 126 2.56 5.54 -8.67
CA TRP A 126 3.17 4.31 -9.14
C TRP A 126 2.16 3.43 -9.87
N ALA A 127 0.98 3.20 -9.29
CA ALA A 127 -0.07 2.37 -9.86
C ALA A 127 -0.58 2.93 -11.20
N ALA A 128 -0.77 4.24 -11.31
CA ALA A 128 -1.21 4.90 -12.55
C ALA A 128 -0.17 4.74 -13.67
N ILE A 129 1.12 4.99 -13.36
CA ILE A 129 2.20 4.86 -14.36
C ILE A 129 2.41 3.38 -14.71
N CYS A 130 2.34 2.45 -13.74
CA CYS A 130 2.38 1.01 -14.01
C CYS A 130 1.32 0.58 -15.00
N ARG A 131 0.10 1.06 -14.83
CA ARG A 131 -1.00 0.75 -15.73
C ARG A 131 -0.76 1.27 -17.15
N LEU A 132 -0.28 2.52 -17.28
CA LEU A 132 0.07 3.10 -18.58
C LEU A 132 1.12 2.25 -19.31
N VAL A 133 2.20 1.91 -18.61
CA VAL A 133 3.29 1.09 -19.13
C VAL A 133 2.79 -0.31 -19.51
N LEU A 134 2.01 -0.94 -18.63
CA LEU A 134 1.47 -2.29 -18.86
C LEU A 134 0.54 -2.33 -20.07
N THR A 135 -0.32 -1.33 -20.26
CA THR A 135 -1.19 -1.21 -21.44
C THR A 135 -0.36 -1.14 -22.73
N ARG A 136 0.78 -0.46 -22.71
CA ARG A 136 1.70 -0.41 -23.85
C ARG A 136 2.43 -1.73 -24.07
N CYS A 137 2.88 -2.37 -23.00
CA CYS A 137 3.48 -3.70 -23.11
C CYS A 137 2.50 -4.73 -23.72
N CYS A 138 1.24 -4.72 -23.30
CA CYS A 138 0.21 -5.59 -23.88
C CYS A 138 0.03 -5.36 -25.40
N LYS A 139 0.12 -4.12 -25.86
CA LYS A 139 0.02 -3.81 -27.32
C LYS A 139 1.25 -4.21 -28.12
N LEU A 140 2.39 -4.38 -27.47
CA LEU A 140 3.66 -4.77 -28.12
C LEU A 140 3.89 -6.28 -28.08
N ALA A 141 3.29 -6.97 -27.11
CA ALA A 141 3.44 -8.40 -26.94
C ALA A 141 2.66 -9.19 -27.99
N SER A 142 3.19 -10.33 -28.41
CA SER A 142 2.58 -11.21 -29.43
C SER A 142 1.21 -11.75 -29.02
N ASN A 143 1.00 -11.98 -27.71
CA ASN A 143 -0.25 -12.50 -27.15
C ASN A 143 -1.13 -11.44 -26.47
N GLY A 144 -0.80 -10.15 -26.63
CA GLY A 144 -1.47 -9.05 -25.93
C GLY A 144 -2.98 -8.93 -26.20
N GLU A 145 -3.47 -9.46 -27.34
CA GLU A 145 -4.88 -9.49 -27.71
C GLU A 145 -5.61 -10.78 -27.27
N SER A 146 -4.90 -11.71 -26.64
CA SER A 146 -5.54 -12.93 -26.16
C SER A 146 -6.67 -12.63 -25.16
N ARG A 147 -7.76 -13.41 -25.22
CA ARG A 147 -8.92 -13.23 -24.32
C ARG A 147 -8.51 -13.24 -22.84
N SER A 148 -7.54 -14.08 -22.48
CA SER A 148 -7.06 -14.19 -21.11
C SER A 148 -6.34 -12.93 -20.62
N VAL A 149 -5.55 -12.28 -21.47
CA VAL A 149 -4.87 -11.01 -21.18
C VAL A 149 -5.89 -9.88 -21.09
N VAL A 150 -6.84 -9.81 -22.02
CA VAL A 150 -7.90 -8.78 -22.01
C VAL A 150 -8.74 -8.86 -20.75
N VAL A 151 -9.14 -10.05 -20.30
CA VAL A 151 -9.89 -10.25 -19.04
C VAL A 151 -9.05 -9.81 -17.84
N ALA A 152 -7.78 -10.24 -17.78
CA ALA A 152 -6.89 -9.85 -16.69
C ALA A 152 -6.68 -8.33 -16.64
N MET A 153 -6.55 -7.66 -17.77
CA MET A 153 -6.45 -6.20 -17.87
C MET A 153 -7.72 -5.48 -17.39
N ARG A 154 -8.91 -6.04 -17.70
CA ARG A 154 -10.19 -5.48 -17.19
C ARG A 154 -10.30 -5.63 -15.68
N VAL A 155 -9.97 -6.79 -15.13
CA VAL A 155 -9.94 -7.00 -13.67
C VAL A 155 -8.96 -6.03 -13.01
N ASN A 156 -7.74 -5.91 -13.53
CA ASN A 156 -6.76 -4.94 -13.03
C ASN A 156 -7.29 -3.49 -13.10
N ALA A 157 -8.09 -3.14 -14.14
CA ALA A 157 -8.71 -1.83 -14.26
C ALA A 157 -9.71 -1.55 -13.14
N LEU A 158 -10.56 -2.52 -12.83
CA LEU A 158 -11.56 -2.40 -11.77
C LEU A 158 -10.91 -2.28 -10.40
N VAL A 159 -9.89 -3.11 -10.13
CA VAL A 159 -9.14 -3.05 -8.87
C VAL A 159 -8.40 -1.72 -8.73
N PHE A 160 -7.83 -1.19 -9.82
CA PHE A 160 -7.20 0.13 -9.82
C PHE A 160 -8.20 1.25 -9.51
N ALA A 161 -9.39 1.20 -10.10
CA ALA A 161 -10.45 2.17 -9.81
C ALA A 161 -10.89 2.09 -8.35
N ALA A 162 -11.08 0.90 -7.79
CA ALA A 162 -11.40 0.71 -6.38
C ALA A 162 -10.29 1.27 -5.45
N PHE A 163 -9.02 1.05 -5.82
CA PHE A 163 -7.88 1.62 -5.10
C PHE A 163 -7.90 3.15 -5.11
N LEU A 164 -8.11 3.77 -6.28
CA LEU A 164 -8.18 5.23 -6.37
C LEU A 164 -9.36 5.80 -5.58
N LEU A 165 -10.53 5.17 -5.61
CA LEU A 165 -11.69 5.59 -4.82
C LEU A 165 -11.38 5.52 -3.32
N SER A 166 -10.71 4.47 -2.86
CA SER A 166 -10.28 4.33 -1.46
C SER A 166 -9.28 5.43 -1.07
N CYS A 167 -8.31 5.75 -1.95
CA CYS A 167 -7.38 6.86 -1.75
C CYS A 167 -8.11 8.20 -1.67
N CYS A 168 -9.03 8.48 -2.60
CA CYS A 168 -9.83 9.71 -2.59
C CYS A 168 -10.67 9.83 -1.31
N GLY A 169 -11.31 8.75 -0.87
CA GLY A 169 -12.05 8.70 0.38
C GLY A 169 -11.17 9.02 1.58
N PHE A 170 -10.04 8.33 1.70
CA PHE A 170 -9.07 8.56 2.77
C PHE A 170 -8.59 10.02 2.80
N PHE A 171 -8.08 10.54 1.70
CA PHE A 171 -7.56 11.90 1.64
C PHE A 171 -8.65 12.95 1.87
N ARG A 172 -9.85 12.76 1.34
CA ARG A 172 -10.98 13.67 1.60
C ARG A 172 -11.23 13.77 3.11
N HIS A 173 -11.31 12.66 3.81
CA HIS A 173 -11.58 12.64 5.25
C HIS A 173 -10.40 13.21 6.07
N VAL A 174 -9.15 12.92 5.69
CA VAL A 174 -7.97 13.47 6.34
C VAL A 174 -7.93 15.00 6.14
N PHE A 175 -7.99 15.48 4.88
CA PHE A 175 -7.84 16.91 4.59
C PHE A 175 -9.02 17.77 5.02
N SER A 176 -10.26 17.25 5.02
CA SER A 176 -11.40 18.00 5.53
C SER A 176 -11.29 18.37 7.01
N ARG A 177 -10.40 17.67 7.74
CA ARG A 177 -10.19 17.86 9.18
C ARG A 177 -8.91 18.62 9.53
N VAL A 178 -7.96 18.73 8.61
CA VAL A 178 -6.68 19.44 8.80
C VAL A 178 -6.82 20.96 8.66
N GLY A 179 -8.01 21.49 8.41
CA GLY A 179 -8.25 22.93 8.15
C GLY A 179 -7.80 23.90 9.24
N ASN A 180 -7.29 23.41 10.38
CA ASN A 180 -6.61 24.21 11.41
C ASN A 180 -5.38 23.47 11.91
N GLN A 181 -4.25 23.69 11.25
CA GLN A 181 -2.98 22.99 11.47
C GLN A 181 -2.50 23.05 12.92
N GLU A 182 -2.66 24.18 13.56
CA GLU A 182 -2.23 24.39 14.96
C GLU A 182 -3.04 23.52 15.93
N LYS A 183 -4.37 23.49 15.78
CA LYS A 183 -5.25 22.61 16.56
C LYS A 183 -4.98 21.12 16.29
N THR A 184 -4.60 20.77 15.08
CA THR A 184 -4.27 19.39 14.69
C THR A 184 -2.99 18.93 15.38
N MET A 185 -1.94 19.75 15.41
CA MET A 185 -0.68 19.42 16.07
C MET A 185 -0.83 19.34 17.59
N ALA A 186 -1.60 20.25 18.21
CA ALA A 186 -1.90 20.19 19.62
C ALA A 186 -2.68 18.92 20.00
N ARG A 187 -3.67 18.54 19.19
CA ARG A 187 -4.40 17.27 19.38
C ARG A 187 -3.50 16.06 19.23
N LEU A 188 -2.64 16.03 18.21
CA LEU A 188 -1.72 14.94 17.97
C LEU A 188 -0.74 14.75 19.16
N SER A 189 -0.25 15.84 19.75
CA SER A 189 0.61 15.77 20.94
C SER A 189 -0.14 15.21 22.15
N MET A 190 -1.41 15.59 22.35
CA MET A 190 -2.25 15.06 23.43
C MET A 190 -2.55 13.57 23.23
N VAL A 191 -3.00 13.17 22.05
CA VAL A 191 -3.25 11.75 21.74
C VAL A 191 -1.99 10.91 21.91
N ARG A 192 -0.83 11.47 21.51
CA ARG A 192 0.46 10.79 21.69
C ARG A 192 0.80 10.53 23.15
N ALA A 193 0.48 11.46 24.04
CA ALA A 193 0.80 11.35 25.47
C ALA A 193 0.03 10.21 26.15
N THR A 194 -1.20 9.93 25.72
CA THR A 194 -2.07 8.90 26.30
C THR A 194 -2.12 7.61 25.48
N ALA A 195 -1.48 7.57 24.30
CA ALA A 195 -1.66 6.50 23.32
C ALA A 195 -1.40 5.09 23.86
N LEU A 196 -0.38 4.90 24.69
CA LEU A 196 -0.05 3.59 25.25
C LEU A 196 -1.06 3.18 26.33
N ASP A 197 -1.39 4.09 27.23
CA ASP A 197 -2.36 3.84 28.31
C ASP A 197 -3.74 3.55 27.72
N ASP A 198 -4.16 4.32 26.70
CA ASP A 198 -5.41 4.09 25.96
C ASP A 198 -5.40 2.71 25.28
N PHE A 199 -4.29 2.36 24.63
CA PHE A 199 -4.17 1.09 23.94
C PHE A 199 -4.14 -0.10 24.89
N GLU A 200 -3.48 0.01 26.03
CA GLU A 200 -3.45 -1.03 27.06
C GLU A 200 -4.81 -1.20 27.76
N THR A 201 -5.48 -0.09 28.05
CA THR A 201 -6.73 -0.08 28.82
C THR A 201 -7.96 -0.32 27.94
N HIS A 202 -7.97 0.27 26.75
CA HIS A 202 -9.14 0.30 25.87
C HIS A 202 -8.95 -0.42 24.53
N CYS A 203 -7.80 -1.08 24.33
CA CYS A 203 -7.48 -1.79 23.08
C CYS A 203 -7.39 -0.92 21.82
N THR A 204 -7.57 0.37 21.93
CA THR A 204 -7.48 1.34 20.82
C THR A 204 -7.14 2.71 21.36
N VAL A 205 -6.49 3.50 20.55
CA VAL A 205 -6.21 4.89 20.91
C VAL A 205 -7.44 5.75 20.66
N SER A 206 -7.73 6.64 21.61
CA SER A 206 -8.78 7.64 21.43
C SER A 206 -8.31 8.72 20.45
N TRP A 207 -9.00 8.85 19.31
CA TRP A 207 -8.72 9.85 18.27
C TRP A 207 -9.81 10.93 18.26
N PRO A 208 -9.71 11.97 19.12
CA PRO A 208 -10.76 12.98 19.23
C PRO A 208 -11.00 13.71 17.91
N GLY A 209 -12.22 13.65 17.43
CA GLY A 209 -12.64 14.33 16.19
C GLY A 209 -12.23 13.62 14.90
N VAL A 210 -11.64 12.43 14.96
CA VAL A 210 -11.44 11.56 13.79
C VAL A 210 -12.61 10.58 13.71
N SER A 211 -13.27 10.54 12.55
CA SER A 211 -14.37 9.59 12.33
C SER A 211 -13.85 8.21 11.99
N GLN A 212 -14.60 7.18 12.35
CA GLN A 212 -14.29 5.77 12.04
C GLN A 212 -14.13 5.52 10.52
N GLU A 213 -14.75 6.34 9.69
CA GLU A 213 -14.66 6.25 8.23
C GLU A 213 -13.22 6.41 7.73
N VAL A 214 -12.39 7.24 8.40
CA VAL A 214 -10.96 7.38 8.06
C VAL A 214 -10.26 6.04 8.12
N PHE A 215 -10.52 5.26 9.19
CA PHE A 215 -9.89 3.96 9.40
C PHE A 215 -10.43 2.90 8.41
N VAL A 216 -11.72 2.97 8.09
CA VAL A 216 -12.32 2.12 7.04
C VAL A 216 -11.63 2.39 5.70
N PHE A 217 -11.41 3.66 5.32
CA PHE A 217 -10.71 3.99 4.09
C PHE A 217 -9.23 3.65 4.13
N GLU A 218 -8.56 3.74 5.28
CA GLU A 218 -7.18 3.29 5.47
C GLU A 218 -7.05 1.80 5.15
N TRP A 219 -7.91 0.96 5.73
CA TRP A 219 -7.97 -0.47 5.46
C TRP A 219 -8.33 -0.77 4.00
N ALA A 220 -9.34 -0.11 3.47
CA ALA A 220 -9.76 -0.29 2.08
C ALA A 220 -8.63 0.04 1.09
N MET A 221 -7.88 1.12 1.35
CA MET A 221 -6.75 1.53 0.52
C MET A 221 -5.62 0.50 0.54
N VAL A 222 -5.26 -0.02 1.71
CA VAL A 222 -4.22 -1.04 1.84
C VAL A 222 -4.64 -2.35 1.17
N LEU A 223 -5.85 -2.82 1.44
CA LEU A 223 -6.36 -4.07 0.86
C LEU A 223 -6.48 -3.98 -0.66
N THR A 224 -7.01 -2.88 -1.19
CA THR A 224 -7.13 -2.69 -2.64
C THR A 224 -5.77 -2.53 -3.32
N LEU A 225 -4.78 -1.91 -2.66
CA LEU A 225 -3.40 -1.85 -3.15
C LEU A 225 -2.78 -3.26 -3.25
N VAL A 226 -2.95 -4.09 -2.23
CA VAL A 226 -2.45 -5.47 -2.22
C VAL A 226 -3.06 -6.30 -3.35
N VAL A 227 -4.38 -6.18 -3.55
CA VAL A 227 -5.09 -6.85 -4.65
C VAL A 227 -4.62 -6.30 -6.01
N PHE A 228 -4.38 -4.99 -6.11
CA PHE A 228 -3.85 -4.36 -7.32
C PHE A 228 -2.47 -4.92 -7.69
N VAL A 229 -1.54 -4.99 -6.74
CA VAL A 229 -0.21 -5.60 -6.96
C VAL A 229 -0.34 -7.06 -7.42
N GLY A 230 -1.24 -7.82 -6.81
CA GLY A 230 -1.53 -9.21 -7.21
C GLY A 230 -2.06 -9.30 -8.64
N SER A 231 -3.00 -8.44 -9.01
CA SER A 231 -3.59 -8.41 -10.35
C SER A 231 -2.60 -7.97 -11.43
N LEU A 232 -1.71 -7.02 -11.12
CA LEU A 232 -0.59 -6.65 -12.01
C LEU A 232 0.28 -7.85 -12.37
N ARG A 233 0.62 -8.65 -11.35
CA ARG A 233 1.44 -9.84 -11.55
C ARG A 233 0.76 -10.84 -12.48
N VAL A 234 -0.53 -11.10 -12.30
CA VAL A 234 -1.30 -12.02 -13.17
C VAL A 234 -1.28 -11.54 -14.62
N VAL A 235 -1.47 -10.24 -14.86
CA VAL A 235 -1.38 -9.68 -16.23
C VAL A 235 0.02 -9.87 -16.79
N GLN A 236 1.06 -9.55 -16.01
CA GLN A 236 2.44 -9.67 -16.46
C GLN A 236 2.83 -11.12 -16.81
N GLU A 237 2.45 -12.08 -15.98
CA GLU A 237 2.70 -13.50 -16.23
C GLU A 237 2.03 -13.95 -17.53
N ARG A 238 0.82 -13.48 -17.83
CA ARG A 238 0.10 -13.82 -19.08
C ARG A 238 0.67 -13.12 -20.32
N VAL A 239 1.14 -11.88 -20.17
CA VAL A 239 1.72 -11.12 -21.28
C VAL A 239 3.09 -11.68 -21.66
N PHE A 240 3.92 -11.98 -20.65
CA PHE A 240 5.33 -12.32 -20.89
C PHE A 240 5.62 -13.82 -20.97
N SER A 241 4.67 -14.70 -20.61
CA SER A 241 4.88 -16.16 -20.69
C SER A 241 5.12 -16.66 -22.11
N ALA A 242 4.52 -16.00 -23.11
CA ALA A 242 4.69 -16.38 -24.51
C ALA A 242 5.99 -15.86 -25.14
N ASP A 243 6.54 -14.75 -24.62
CA ASP A 243 7.77 -14.15 -25.15
C ASP A 243 9.04 -14.69 -24.46
N MET A 244 8.89 -15.56 -23.44
CA MET A 244 10.00 -16.22 -22.72
C MET A 244 10.12 -17.72 -23.05
N ALA A 245 9.21 -18.29 -23.81
CA ALA A 245 9.26 -19.67 -24.31
C ALA A 245 9.91 -19.71 -25.70
#